data_a08ea8af1088a3f6104ee83183b42f2b
#
_entry.id   a08ea8af1088a3f6104ee83183b42f2b
#
_cell.length_a   1.000
_cell.length_b   1.000
_cell.length_c   1.000
_cell.angle_alpha   90.00
_cell.angle_beta   90.00
_cell.angle_gamma   90.00
#
_symmetry.space_group_name_H-M   'P 1'
#
loop_
_entity.id
_entity.type
_entity.pdbx_description
1 polymer ?
#
loop_
_entity_poly.entity_id
_entity_poly.type
_entity_poly.pdbx_seq_one_letter_code
_entity_poly.pdbx_strand_id
1 'polypeptide(L)'
;MIKLLKSLLVALLVPVCSYATGWDDEEYKRIEQSIQQPKLSEKVYAITSYGAKTTASAAQNQKAINRAISLASKKGGKVVIPAGTWNTGAIELKSGVNLVIEEGATLRFAFEPKLYPLVRTSWEGLACWNYSPCIYAYQAKDIAITGKGTIDGGGNNDTWWQWNGNPRFGFKAGVTTESQKLGSRSKLLKQAEDGVAFDERKFGMGQGLRPQLINFVRSERILIKDVKMINSPFWVIHPLLCKNITVDGVYIWNEGPNGDGCDPEACENVLIQNCIFHTGDDCIAIKSGRNNDGRLWNQPSKNIIIRNCK
;
A
#
# COMPACT_ATOMS: atom_id res chain seq x y z
N MET A 1 1.82 43.83 78.06
CA MET A 1 2.57 42.72 77.47
C MET A 1 1.81 42.20 76.26
N ILE A 2 2.13 42.73 75.11
CA ILE A 2 1.44 42.38 73.83
C ILE A 2 2.38 41.44 73.02
N LYS A 3 2.01 40.18 72.86
CA LYS A 3 2.75 39.22 72.01
C LYS A 3 2.38 39.44 70.58
N LEU A 4 3.34 39.87 69.75
CA LEU A 4 3.22 39.87 68.29
C LEU A 4 3.26 38.42 67.73
N LEU A 5 2.18 38.01 67.10
CA LEU A 5 2.17 36.78 66.29
C LEU A 5 2.73 37.15 64.90
N LYS A 6 3.91 36.64 64.56
CA LYS A 6 4.44 36.71 63.20
C LYS A 6 3.82 35.58 62.38
N SER A 7 2.90 35.90 61.51
CA SER A 7 2.40 34.97 60.51
C SER A 7 3.43 34.78 59.41
N LEU A 8 3.95 33.54 59.30
CA LEU A 8 4.85 33.13 58.22
C LEU A 8 3.98 32.72 57.01
N LEU A 9 3.98 33.55 55.99
CA LEU A 9 3.32 33.23 54.71
C LEU A 9 4.24 32.31 53.92
N VAL A 10 3.99 31.01 53.92
CA VAL A 10 4.66 30.05 53.05
C VAL A 10 4.00 30.12 51.68
N ALA A 11 4.65 30.80 50.75
CA ALA A 11 4.25 30.76 49.34
C ALA A 11 4.60 29.38 48.78
N LEU A 12 3.59 28.53 48.58
CA LEU A 12 3.73 27.31 47.80
C LEU A 12 3.97 27.69 46.32
N LEU A 13 5.19 27.65 45.88
CA LEU A 13 5.54 27.59 44.47
C LEU A 13 5.06 26.25 43.91
N VAL A 14 3.86 26.20 43.38
CA VAL A 14 3.42 25.10 42.53
C VAL A 14 4.19 25.22 41.22
N PRO A 15 5.05 24.26 40.83
CA PRO A 15 5.62 24.30 39.50
C PRO A 15 4.47 24.15 38.48
N VAL A 16 4.18 25.21 37.75
CA VAL A 16 3.34 25.14 36.56
C VAL A 16 4.14 24.31 35.55
N CYS A 17 3.91 23.01 35.57
CA CYS A 17 4.25 22.20 34.41
C CYS A 17 3.43 22.75 33.25
N SER A 18 4.03 23.63 32.47
CA SER A 18 3.52 23.92 31.14
C SER A 18 3.56 22.62 30.36
N TYR A 19 2.45 21.90 30.33
CA TYR A 19 2.24 20.90 29.30
C TYR A 19 2.39 21.66 27.98
N ALA A 20 3.44 21.36 27.23
CA ALA A 20 3.58 21.79 25.87
C ALA A 20 2.41 21.15 25.09
N THR A 21 1.26 21.83 25.08
CA THR A 21 0.09 21.51 24.27
C THR A 21 0.24 22.14 22.88
N GLY A 22 1.42 22.11 22.33
CA GLY A 22 1.67 22.56 20.99
C GLY A 22 2.34 21.44 20.23
N TRP A 23 1.67 20.90 19.23
CA TRP A 23 2.39 20.40 18.09
C TRP A 23 3.41 21.48 17.74
N ASP A 24 4.67 21.09 17.49
CA ASP A 24 5.65 22.02 16.97
C ASP A 24 5.20 22.39 15.56
N ASP A 25 4.47 23.52 15.44
CA ASP A 25 3.92 24.01 14.18
C ASP A 25 5.01 24.23 13.12
N GLU A 26 6.23 24.49 13.55
CA GLU A 26 7.38 24.66 12.64
C GLU A 26 7.84 23.31 12.10
N GLU A 27 7.96 22.29 12.96
CA GLU A 27 8.32 20.94 12.55
C GLU A 27 7.26 20.32 11.64
N TYR A 28 5.97 20.50 11.96
CA TYR A 28 4.87 20.06 11.12
C TYR A 28 4.95 20.70 9.71
N LYS A 29 5.11 22.02 9.64
CA LYS A 29 5.24 22.75 8.36
C LYS A 29 6.49 22.31 7.59
N ARG A 30 7.60 22.10 8.29
CA ARG A 30 8.84 21.61 7.70
C ARG A 30 8.64 20.24 7.05
N ILE A 31 7.98 19.31 7.74
CA ILE A 31 7.67 17.98 7.20
C ILE A 31 6.75 18.10 6.00
N GLU A 32 5.64 18.85 6.11
CA GLU A 32 4.68 19.01 5.02
C GLU A 32 5.34 19.57 3.75
N GLN A 33 6.17 20.60 3.89
CA GLN A 33 6.91 21.22 2.77
C GLN A 33 7.98 20.31 2.17
N SER A 34 8.47 19.33 2.94
CA SER A 34 9.47 18.36 2.43
C SER A 34 8.87 17.29 1.50
N ILE A 35 7.53 17.11 1.52
CA ILE A 35 6.84 16.09 0.74
C ILE A 35 6.69 16.55 -0.71
N GLN A 36 7.49 15.99 -1.58
CA GLN A 36 7.50 16.34 -3.00
C GLN A 36 6.40 15.61 -3.77
N GLN A 37 5.67 16.35 -4.58
CA GLN A 37 4.66 15.79 -5.48
C GLN A 37 5.29 15.27 -6.78
N PRO A 38 4.68 14.26 -7.44
CA PRO A 38 5.17 13.75 -8.71
C PRO A 38 5.02 14.80 -9.82
N LYS A 39 5.99 14.82 -10.74
CA LYS A 39 5.95 15.63 -11.96
C LYS A 39 5.37 14.77 -13.08
N LEU A 40 4.15 15.03 -13.49
CA LEU A 40 3.38 14.22 -14.41
C LEU A 40 3.08 14.97 -15.71
N SER A 41 3.10 14.25 -16.81
CA SER A 41 2.71 14.75 -18.13
C SER A 41 1.21 14.55 -18.36
N GLU A 42 0.57 15.51 -19.05
CA GLU A 42 -0.85 15.46 -19.38
C GLU A 42 -1.18 14.57 -20.61
N LYS A 43 -0.17 14.04 -21.30
CA LYS A 43 -0.37 13.20 -22.48
C LYS A 43 -1.17 11.95 -22.16
N VAL A 44 -2.22 11.68 -22.94
CA VAL A 44 -3.16 10.57 -22.70
C VAL A 44 -2.82 9.34 -23.50
N TYR A 45 -2.93 8.19 -22.86
CA TYR A 45 -2.78 6.84 -23.41
C TYR A 45 -3.99 6.02 -22.95
N ALA A 46 -5.10 6.07 -23.70
CA ALA A 46 -6.30 5.29 -23.38
C ALA A 46 -6.04 3.80 -23.64
N ILE A 47 -6.36 2.93 -22.68
CA ILE A 47 -6.09 1.48 -22.80
C ILE A 47 -6.80 0.84 -24.00
N THR A 48 -7.95 1.38 -24.41
CA THR A 48 -8.71 0.93 -25.57
C THR A 48 -7.91 1.05 -26.86
N SER A 49 -7.08 2.08 -27.00
CA SER A 49 -6.18 2.26 -28.14
C SER A 49 -5.08 1.20 -28.23
N TYR A 50 -4.89 0.41 -27.16
CA TYR A 50 -3.89 -0.65 -27.11
C TYR A 50 -4.50 -2.06 -27.06
N GLY A 51 -5.81 -2.16 -27.33
CA GLY A 51 -6.51 -3.42 -27.47
C GLY A 51 -7.27 -3.91 -26.25
N ALA A 52 -7.38 -3.11 -25.18
CA ALA A 52 -8.23 -3.44 -24.04
C ALA A 52 -9.71 -3.37 -24.44
N LYS A 53 -10.51 -4.32 -23.94
CA LYS A 53 -11.96 -4.39 -24.13
C LYS A 53 -12.63 -4.88 -22.85
N THR A 54 -13.82 -4.38 -22.54
CA THR A 54 -14.59 -4.85 -21.36
C THR A 54 -14.98 -6.33 -21.48
N THR A 55 -15.05 -6.85 -22.68
CA THR A 55 -15.38 -8.27 -22.99
C THR A 55 -14.14 -9.16 -23.13
N ALA A 56 -12.92 -8.60 -23.07
CA ALA A 56 -11.68 -9.36 -23.19
C ALA A 56 -11.35 -10.13 -21.91
N SER A 57 -10.53 -11.18 -22.05
CA SER A 57 -9.99 -11.90 -20.89
C SER A 57 -9.05 -11.02 -20.05
N ALA A 58 -8.89 -11.37 -18.79
CA ALA A 58 -7.94 -10.68 -17.89
C ALA A 58 -6.52 -10.62 -18.47
N ALA A 59 -6.04 -11.71 -19.06
CA ALA A 59 -4.72 -11.77 -19.70
C ALA A 59 -4.58 -10.81 -20.89
N GLN A 60 -5.61 -10.66 -21.70
CA GLN A 60 -5.59 -9.74 -22.84
C GLN A 60 -5.57 -8.28 -22.39
N ASN A 61 -6.42 -7.92 -21.42
CA ASN A 61 -6.44 -6.57 -20.86
C ASN A 61 -5.15 -6.26 -20.11
N GLN A 62 -4.60 -7.19 -19.32
CA GLN A 62 -3.29 -7.05 -18.68
C GLN A 62 -2.19 -6.67 -19.69
N LYS A 63 -2.13 -7.37 -20.81
CA LYS A 63 -1.17 -7.08 -21.88
C LYS A 63 -1.38 -5.69 -22.49
N ALA A 64 -2.62 -5.30 -22.74
CA ALA A 64 -2.98 -3.99 -23.29
C ALA A 64 -2.63 -2.84 -22.33
N ILE A 65 -2.99 -2.99 -21.04
CA ILE A 65 -2.69 -2.00 -20.01
C ILE A 65 -1.18 -1.85 -19.81
N ASN A 66 -0.44 -2.95 -19.66
CA ASN A 66 1.02 -2.89 -19.50
C ASN A 66 1.72 -2.32 -20.74
N ARG A 67 1.16 -2.52 -21.94
CA ARG A 67 1.63 -1.87 -23.18
C ARG A 67 1.43 -0.36 -23.12
N ALA A 68 0.25 0.11 -22.71
CA ALA A 68 -0.03 1.54 -22.55
C ALA A 68 0.94 2.17 -21.52
N ILE A 69 1.14 1.53 -20.36
CA ILE A 69 2.09 1.96 -19.33
C ILE A 69 3.51 2.04 -19.89
N SER A 70 3.96 1.02 -20.61
CA SER A 70 5.32 0.99 -21.21
C SER A 70 5.54 2.10 -22.25
N LEU A 71 4.51 2.49 -22.97
CA LEU A 71 4.60 3.59 -23.92
C LEU A 71 4.53 4.95 -23.23
N ALA A 72 3.65 5.10 -22.23
CA ALA A 72 3.53 6.31 -21.44
C ALA A 72 4.83 6.62 -20.68
N SER A 73 5.51 5.60 -20.14
CA SER A 73 6.74 5.80 -19.35
C SER A 73 7.90 6.41 -20.15
N LYS A 74 7.91 6.31 -21.47
CA LYS A 74 8.99 6.86 -22.32
C LYS A 74 9.02 8.39 -22.33
N LYS A 75 7.90 9.05 -22.16
CA LYS A 75 7.74 10.52 -22.23
C LYS A 75 6.88 11.10 -21.11
N GLY A 76 6.47 10.27 -20.17
CA GLY A 76 5.47 10.58 -19.18
C GLY A 76 4.05 10.58 -19.77
N GLY A 77 3.03 10.32 -18.94
CA GLY A 77 1.64 10.46 -19.37
C GLY A 77 0.61 9.77 -18.49
N LYS A 78 -0.65 10.02 -18.84
CA LYS A 78 -1.84 9.45 -18.21
C LYS A 78 -2.24 8.18 -18.95
N VAL A 79 -2.20 7.04 -18.28
CA VAL A 79 -2.81 5.80 -18.78
C VAL A 79 -4.24 5.75 -18.26
N VAL A 80 -5.21 5.88 -19.16
CA VAL A 80 -6.61 6.09 -18.80
C VAL A 80 -7.38 4.78 -18.92
N ILE A 81 -8.04 4.41 -17.82
CA ILE A 81 -9.03 3.33 -17.70
C ILE A 81 -10.41 4.00 -17.79
N PRO A 82 -11.11 3.96 -18.91
CA PRO A 82 -12.39 4.64 -19.06
C PRO A 82 -13.53 3.89 -18.37
N ALA A 83 -14.70 4.53 -18.27
CA ALA A 83 -15.91 3.93 -17.68
C ALA A 83 -16.16 2.51 -18.22
N GLY A 84 -16.62 1.61 -17.34
CA GLY A 84 -16.84 0.18 -17.62
C GLY A 84 -16.04 -0.73 -16.67
N THR A 85 -16.26 -2.04 -16.75
CA THR A 85 -15.54 -3.05 -15.97
C THR A 85 -14.43 -3.69 -16.79
N TRP A 86 -13.21 -3.60 -16.29
CA TRP A 86 -11.99 -4.05 -16.95
C TRP A 86 -11.33 -5.16 -16.12
N ASN A 87 -11.55 -6.41 -16.50
CA ASN A 87 -10.86 -7.52 -15.84
C ASN A 87 -9.41 -7.59 -16.28
N THR A 88 -8.47 -7.71 -15.35
CA THR A 88 -7.03 -7.74 -15.61
C THR A 88 -6.30 -8.68 -14.65
N GLY A 89 -5.06 -9.06 -14.96
CA GLY A 89 -4.07 -9.56 -14.02
C GLY A 89 -3.21 -8.43 -13.46
N ALA A 90 -2.11 -8.76 -12.81
CA ALA A 90 -1.20 -7.78 -12.23
C ALA A 90 -0.66 -6.79 -13.28
N ILE A 91 -0.56 -5.51 -12.91
CA ILE A 91 0.02 -4.46 -13.74
C ILE A 91 1.22 -3.80 -13.06
N GLU A 92 2.19 -3.36 -13.85
CA GLU A 92 3.40 -2.71 -13.34
C GLU A 92 3.44 -1.25 -13.78
N LEU A 93 3.34 -0.33 -12.80
CA LEU A 93 3.55 1.10 -13.05
C LEU A 93 5.04 1.40 -13.24
N LYS A 94 5.33 2.34 -14.12
CA LYS A 94 6.68 2.80 -14.46
C LYS A 94 6.79 4.30 -14.25
N SER A 95 8.02 4.78 -14.13
CA SER A 95 8.31 6.20 -13.91
C SER A 95 7.57 7.12 -14.90
N GLY A 96 7.09 8.25 -14.41
CA GLY A 96 6.38 9.26 -15.18
C GLY A 96 4.93 8.90 -15.56
N VAL A 97 4.36 7.82 -15.00
CA VAL A 97 3.02 7.35 -15.36
C VAL A 97 2.00 7.68 -14.27
N ASN A 98 0.88 8.30 -14.67
CA ASN A 98 -0.33 8.40 -13.89
C ASN A 98 -1.36 7.39 -14.43
N LEU A 99 -1.73 6.40 -13.62
CA LEU A 99 -2.86 5.51 -13.89
C LEU A 99 -4.16 6.20 -13.48
N VAL A 100 -4.96 6.61 -14.43
CA VAL A 100 -6.23 7.31 -14.19
C VAL A 100 -7.38 6.34 -14.29
N ILE A 101 -8.11 6.14 -13.19
CA ILE A 101 -9.33 5.33 -13.14
C ILE A 101 -10.51 6.29 -13.22
N GLU A 102 -11.14 6.42 -14.40
CA GLU A 102 -12.22 7.38 -14.59
C GLU A 102 -13.46 7.05 -13.75
N GLU A 103 -14.30 8.03 -13.51
CA GLU A 103 -15.59 7.83 -12.87
C GLU A 103 -16.42 6.81 -13.66
N GLY A 104 -17.04 5.85 -12.96
CA GLY A 104 -17.75 4.73 -13.61
C GLY A 104 -16.83 3.60 -14.11
N ALA A 105 -15.51 3.73 -14.00
CA ALA A 105 -14.57 2.64 -14.27
C ALA A 105 -14.41 1.72 -13.05
N THR A 106 -14.33 0.41 -13.31
CA THR A 106 -13.88 -0.60 -12.34
C THR A 106 -12.74 -1.39 -12.96
N LEU A 107 -11.54 -1.21 -12.39
CA LEU A 107 -10.39 -2.06 -12.72
C LEU A 107 -10.40 -3.25 -11.77
N ARG A 108 -10.79 -4.43 -12.27
CA ARG A 108 -10.96 -5.65 -11.47
C ARG A 108 -9.84 -6.64 -11.72
N PHE A 109 -9.21 -7.07 -10.65
CA PHE A 109 -8.12 -8.04 -10.68
C PHE A 109 -8.65 -9.48 -10.57
N ALA A 110 -8.34 -10.29 -11.56
CA ALA A 110 -8.82 -11.68 -11.62
C ALA A 110 -8.02 -12.58 -10.67
N PHE A 111 -8.71 -13.54 -10.03
CA PHE A 111 -8.07 -14.61 -9.27
C PHE A 111 -7.50 -15.67 -10.25
N GLU A 112 -6.42 -15.31 -10.91
CA GLU A 112 -5.67 -16.19 -11.81
C GLU A 112 -4.17 -16.07 -11.46
N PRO A 113 -3.63 -16.86 -10.50
CA PRO A 113 -2.25 -16.70 -10.01
C PRO A 113 -1.18 -16.64 -11.10
N LYS A 114 -1.38 -17.33 -12.22
CA LYS A 114 -0.48 -17.29 -13.40
C LYS A 114 -0.30 -15.90 -14.03
N LEU A 115 -1.24 -14.96 -13.77
CA LEU A 115 -1.17 -13.58 -14.25
C LEU A 115 -0.40 -12.65 -13.29
N TYR A 116 0.17 -13.21 -12.21
CA TYR A 116 0.91 -12.48 -11.18
C TYR A 116 2.36 -12.99 -11.16
N PRO A 117 3.26 -12.42 -11.96
CA PRO A 117 4.67 -12.84 -11.98
C PRO A 117 5.32 -12.63 -10.62
N LEU A 118 6.40 -13.38 -10.34
CA LEU A 118 7.18 -13.15 -9.13
C LEU A 118 7.93 -11.82 -9.23
N VAL A 119 7.83 -11.03 -8.17
CA VAL A 119 8.52 -9.75 -8.03
C VAL A 119 9.22 -9.63 -6.68
N ARG A 120 10.16 -8.72 -6.59
CA ARG A 120 10.82 -8.33 -5.35
C ARG A 120 9.86 -7.53 -4.48
N THR A 121 9.57 -8.01 -3.29
CA THR A 121 8.66 -7.38 -2.33
C THR A 121 9.01 -7.74 -0.90
N SER A 122 8.14 -7.43 0.04
CA SER A 122 8.11 -8.02 1.38
C SER A 122 6.74 -8.62 1.67
N TRP A 123 6.72 -9.55 2.59
CA TRP A 123 5.49 -10.09 3.14
C TRP A 123 5.56 -10.09 4.66
N GLU A 124 4.65 -9.39 5.33
CA GLU A 124 4.70 -9.10 6.78
C GLU A 124 6.09 -8.63 7.26
N GLY A 125 6.72 -7.70 6.53
CA GLY A 125 8.01 -7.13 6.93
C GLY A 125 9.24 -7.96 6.58
N LEU A 126 9.09 -9.09 5.91
CA LEU A 126 10.18 -9.97 5.48
C LEU A 126 10.36 -9.91 3.97
N ALA A 127 11.57 -9.60 3.55
CA ALA A 127 11.93 -9.52 2.13
C ALA A 127 11.83 -10.88 1.44
N CYS A 128 11.17 -10.93 0.29
CA CYS A 128 11.01 -12.14 -0.51
C CYS A 128 10.64 -11.83 -1.97
N TRP A 129 10.75 -12.85 -2.83
CA TRP A 129 10.06 -12.88 -4.10
C TRP A 129 8.69 -13.50 -3.88
N ASN A 130 7.63 -12.78 -4.24
CA ASN A 130 6.25 -13.27 -4.13
C ASN A 130 5.48 -12.95 -5.41
N TYR A 131 4.24 -13.44 -5.51
CA TYR A 131 3.31 -12.98 -6.52
C TYR A 131 3.30 -11.46 -6.59
N SER A 132 3.33 -10.91 -7.80
CA SER A 132 3.18 -9.47 -7.97
C SER A 132 1.93 -8.98 -7.26
N PRO A 133 1.98 -7.87 -6.55
CA PRO A 133 0.79 -7.12 -6.17
C PRO A 133 -0.08 -6.83 -7.39
N CYS A 134 -1.37 -6.56 -7.17
CA CYS A 134 -2.26 -6.22 -8.26
C CYS A 134 -1.72 -5.02 -9.06
N ILE A 135 -1.26 -3.97 -8.36
CA ILE A 135 -0.56 -2.84 -8.95
C ILE A 135 0.82 -2.73 -8.27
N TYR A 136 1.85 -2.90 -9.05
CA TYR A 136 3.23 -2.92 -8.60
C TYR A 136 4.07 -1.80 -9.21
N ALA A 137 5.08 -1.31 -8.48
CA ALA A 137 6.15 -0.49 -9.05
C ALA A 137 7.46 -0.77 -8.29
N TYR A 138 8.57 -0.79 -9.01
CA TYR A 138 9.90 -0.99 -8.44
C TYR A 138 10.86 0.09 -8.93
N GLN A 139 11.47 0.81 -7.99
CA GLN A 139 12.43 1.91 -8.27
C GLN A 139 11.87 2.96 -9.25
N ALA A 140 10.55 3.16 -9.23
CA ALA A 140 9.88 4.13 -10.09
C ALA A 140 9.86 5.52 -9.45
N LYS A 141 9.88 6.56 -10.28
CA LYS A 141 9.79 7.96 -9.87
C LYS A 141 8.65 8.65 -10.59
N ASP A 142 8.00 9.61 -9.90
CA ASP A 142 6.92 10.38 -10.48
C ASP A 142 5.78 9.48 -10.97
N ILE A 143 5.18 8.70 -10.05
CA ILE A 143 4.07 7.80 -10.35
C ILE A 143 2.81 8.23 -9.62
N ALA A 144 1.67 8.00 -10.25
CA ALA A 144 0.39 8.25 -9.59
C ALA A 144 -0.68 7.21 -9.95
N ILE A 145 -1.67 7.10 -9.06
CA ILE A 145 -2.97 6.49 -9.30
C ILE A 145 -4.01 7.51 -8.93
N THR A 146 -4.82 7.96 -9.88
CA THR A 146 -5.80 9.03 -9.65
C THR A 146 -7.15 8.73 -10.31
N GLY A 147 -8.16 9.53 -9.99
CA GLY A 147 -9.49 9.43 -10.58
C GLY A 147 -10.55 9.04 -9.55
N LYS A 148 -11.81 8.90 -10.00
CA LYS A 148 -12.96 8.61 -9.13
C LYS A 148 -13.53 7.20 -9.33
N GLY A 149 -12.83 6.38 -10.08
CA GLY A 149 -13.22 4.99 -10.32
C GLY A 149 -12.83 4.04 -9.19
N THR A 150 -13.08 2.76 -9.42
CA THR A 150 -12.88 1.69 -8.44
C THR A 150 -11.74 0.77 -8.87
N ILE A 151 -10.89 0.42 -7.92
CA ILE A 151 -9.91 -0.65 -8.00
C ILE A 151 -10.44 -1.80 -7.16
N ASP A 152 -10.75 -2.93 -7.78
CA ASP A 152 -11.31 -4.13 -7.15
C ASP A 152 -10.26 -5.26 -7.19
N GLY A 153 -9.70 -5.59 -6.04
CA GLY A 153 -8.67 -6.64 -5.90
C GLY A 153 -9.17 -8.06 -6.10
N GLY A 154 -10.49 -8.25 -6.25
CA GLY A 154 -11.09 -9.56 -6.50
C GLY A 154 -11.02 -10.53 -5.31
N GLY A 155 -10.66 -10.05 -4.11
CA GLY A 155 -10.61 -10.85 -2.89
C GLY A 155 -12.01 -11.17 -2.36
N ASN A 156 -12.26 -12.43 -2.09
CA ASN A 156 -13.44 -12.94 -1.38
C ASN A 156 -13.18 -14.38 -0.89
N ASN A 157 -14.18 -14.99 -0.25
CA ASN A 157 -14.06 -16.32 0.34
C ASN A 157 -13.88 -17.46 -0.68
N ASP A 158 -14.13 -17.22 -1.97
CA ASP A 158 -13.92 -18.21 -3.04
C ASP A 158 -12.63 -17.93 -3.85
N THR A 159 -11.90 -16.87 -3.50
CA THR A 159 -10.70 -16.43 -4.20
C THR A 159 -9.51 -16.27 -3.23
N TRP A 160 -8.84 -15.13 -3.24
CA TRP A 160 -7.63 -14.89 -2.47
C TRP A 160 -7.77 -15.11 -0.96
N TRP A 161 -8.94 -14.80 -0.36
CA TRP A 161 -9.05 -14.81 1.11
C TRP A 161 -8.97 -16.21 1.70
N GLN A 162 -9.41 -17.25 0.96
CA GLN A 162 -9.24 -18.63 1.42
C GLN A 162 -7.78 -19.01 1.66
N TRP A 163 -6.82 -18.34 0.97
CA TRP A 163 -5.39 -18.58 1.19
C TRP A 163 -4.89 -18.13 2.57
N ASN A 164 -5.68 -17.37 3.33
CA ASN A 164 -5.40 -17.11 4.75
C ASN A 164 -5.31 -18.42 5.56
N GLY A 165 -6.05 -19.46 5.18
CA GLY A 165 -6.11 -20.74 5.88
C GLY A 165 -7.07 -20.76 7.06
N ASN A 166 -7.98 -19.78 7.17
CA ASN A 166 -9.04 -19.74 8.17
C ASN A 166 -10.40 -20.04 7.51
N PRO A 167 -11.23 -20.98 8.06
CA PRO A 167 -12.55 -21.27 7.53
C PRO A 167 -13.50 -20.05 7.44
N ARG A 168 -13.33 -19.05 8.31
CA ARG A 168 -14.07 -17.77 8.25
C ARG A 168 -13.91 -17.08 6.88
N PHE A 169 -12.78 -17.28 6.24
CA PHE A 169 -12.43 -16.68 4.95
C PHE A 169 -12.45 -17.67 3.78
N GLY A 170 -13.28 -18.72 3.91
CA GLY A 170 -13.52 -19.66 2.82
C GLY A 170 -12.51 -20.82 2.72
N PHE A 171 -11.51 -20.91 3.62
CA PHE A 171 -10.58 -22.06 3.59
C PHE A 171 -11.29 -23.38 3.84
N LYS A 172 -11.05 -24.35 2.96
CA LYS A 172 -11.54 -25.73 3.09
C LYS A 172 -10.35 -26.69 2.92
N ALA A 173 -10.09 -27.51 3.93
CA ALA A 173 -9.03 -28.51 3.87
C ALA A 173 -9.25 -29.48 2.69
N GLY A 174 -8.18 -29.74 1.92
CA GLY A 174 -8.23 -30.60 0.73
C GLY A 174 -8.79 -29.92 -0.54
N VAL A 175 -9.40 -28.74 -0.42
CA VAL A 175 -9.89 -27.93 -1.55
C VAL A 175 -8.97 -26.75 -1.81
N THR A 176 -8.61 -26.01 -0.76
CA THR A 176 -7.65 -24.90 -0.87
C THR A 176 -6.24 -25.47 -0.75
N THR A 177 -5.53 -25.59 -1.86
CA THR A 177 -4.18 -26.18 -1.92
C THR A 177 -3.11 -25.20 -1.45
N GLU A 178 -3.28 -23.91 -1.68
CA GLU A 178 -2.37 -22.86 -1.25
C GLU A 178 -2.91 -22.16 -0.01
N SER A 179 -2.11 -22.10 1.06
CA SER A 179 -2.49 -21.46 2.31
C SER A 179 -1.26 -20.98 3.06
N GLN A 180 -1.30 -19.76 3.58
CA GLN A 180 -0.24 -19.23 4.44
C GLN A 180 -0.09 -20.06 5.74
N LYS A 181 -1.17 -20.66 6.26
CA LYS A 181 -1.15 -21.51 7.46
C LYS A 181 -0.56 -22.91 7.21
N LEU A 182 -0.53 -23.39 5.97
CA LEU A 182 0.05 -24.68 5.61
C LEU A 182 1.57 -24.63 5.38
N GLY A 183 2.23 -23.61 5.87
CA GLY A 183 3.69 -23.57 5.93
C GLY A 183 4.37 -22.40 5.22
N SER A 184 3.72 -21.70 4.26
CA SER A 184 4.38 -20.62 3.51
C SER A 184 4.86 -19.51 4.44
N ARG A 185 4.02 -19.06 5.38
CA ARG A 185 4.38 -18.04 6.37
C ARG A 185 5.52 -18.50 7.29
N SER A 186 5.40 -19.69 7.85
CA SER A 186 6.43 -20.26 8.72
C SER A 186 7.74 -20.51 7.98
N LYS A 187 7.66 -20.91 6.71
CA LYS A 187 8.83 -21.09 5.84
C LYS A 187 9.57 -19.77 5.64
N LEU A 188 8.85 -18.68 5.32
CA LEU A 188 9.45 -17.35 5.14
C LEU A 188 10.09 -16.86 6.44
N LEU A 189 9.39 -16.99 7.58
CA LEU A 189 9.92 -16.64 8.90
C LEU A 189 11.22 -17.38 9.18
N LYS A 190 11.22 -18.72 9.02
CA LYS A 190 12.42 -19.52 9.26
C LYS A 190 13.57 -19.17 8.32
N GLN A 191 13.30 -18.97 7.04
CA GLN A 191 14.33 -18.54 6.09
C GLN A 191 14.97 -17.20 6.47
N ALA A 192 14.16 -16.24 6.96
CA ALA A 192 14.66 -14.95 7.40
C ALA A 192 15.51 -15.07 8.69
N GLU A 193 15.10 -15.92 9.64
CA GLU A 193 15.83 -16.22 10.87
C GLU A 193 17.15 -16.94 10.60
N ASP A 194 17.15 -17.89 9.69
CA ASP A 194 18.33 -18.66 9.28
C ASP A 194 19.30 -17.84 8.40
N GLY A 195 18.95 -16.59 8.06
CA GLY A 195 19.78 -15.73 7.22
C GLY A 195 19.84 -16.15 5.74
N VAL A 196 18.85 -16.91 5.25
CA VAL A 196 18.75 -17.27 3.84
C VAL A 196 18.72 -15.99 2.99
N ALA A 197 19.51 -15.96 1.92
CA ALA A 197 19.61 -14.80 1.06
C ALA A 197 18.26 -14.45 0.44
N PHE A 198 17.99 -13.14 0.26
CA PHE A 198 16.73 -12.64 -0.31
C PHE A 198 16.36 -13.34 -1.63
N ASP A 199 17.31 -13.48 -2.54
CA ASP A 199 17.07 -14.06 -3.89
C ASP A 199 16.70 -15.57 -3.87
N GLU A 200 16.87 -16.23 -2.73
CA GLU A 200 16.48 -17.63 -2.52
C GLU A 200 15.09 -17.78 -1.87
N ARG A 201 14.55 -16.69 -1.28
CA ARG A 201 13.23 -16.69 -0.64
C ARG A 201 12.13 -16.48 -1.68
N LYS A 202 11.75 -17.53 -2.41
CA LYS A 202 10.79 -17.50 -3.52
C LYS A 202 9.47 -18.15 -3.13
N PHE A 203 8.39 -17.37 -3.28
CA PHE A 203 7.02 -17.77 -2.96
C PHE A 203 6.12 -17.48 -4.16
N GLY A 204 5.78 -18.51 -4.92
CA GLY A 204 4.93 -18.43 -6.11
C GLY A 204 3.97 -19.61 -6.16
N MET A 205 3.76 -20.20 -7.33
CA MET A 205 2.86 -21.35 -7.50
C MET A 205 3.14 -22.44 -6.46
N GLY A 206 2.08 -22.91 -5.78
CA GLY A 206 2.15 -23.84 -4.67
C GLY A 206 2.45 -23.20 -3.31
N GLN A 207 2.49 -21.86 -3.21
CA GLN A 207 2.70 -21.11 -1.97
C GLN A 207 1.54 -20.14 -1.73
N GLY A 208 1.07 -20.06 -0.49
CA GLY A 208 -0.14 -19.31 -0.15
C GLY A 208 0.07 -17.88 0.35
N LEU A 209 1.14 -17.20 0.00
CA LEU A 209 1.34 -15.80 0.39
C LEU A 209 0.56 -14.88 -0.56
N ARG A 210 -0.56 -14.35 -0.07
CA ARG A 210 -1.43 -13.45 -0.84
C ARG A 210 -0.72 -12.15 -1.23
N PRO A 211 -0.88 -11.65 -2.47
CA PRO A 211 -0.29 -10.37 -2.87
C PRO A 211 -1.06 -9.19 -2.27
N GLN A 212 -0.40 -8.04 -2.13
CA GLN A 212 -1.03 -6.76 -1.80
C GLN A 212 -1.87 -6.24 -3.00
N LEU A 213 -2.79 -5.29 -2.76
CA LEU A 213 -3.46 -4.59 -3.86
C LEU A 213 -2.50 -3.64 -4.56
N ILE A 214 -1.86 -2.76 -3.80
CA ILE A 214 -0.86 -1.81 -4.30
C ILE A 214 0.41 -1.99 -3.49
N ASN A 215 1.53 -2.26 -4.15
CA ASN A 215 2.84 -2.24 -3.51
C ASN A 215 3.86 -1.52 -4.40
N PHE A 216 4.36 -0.40 -3.90
CA PHE A 216 5.45 0.35 -4.52
C PHE A 216 6.71 0.14 -3.70
N VAL A 217 7.76 -0.33 -4.35
CA VAL A 217 9.02 -0.70 -3.69
C VAL A 217 10.13 0.23 -4.14
N ARG A 218 10.85 0.84 -3.19
CA ARG A 218 12.00 1.75 -3.44
C ARG A 218 11.67 2.86 -4.46
N SER A 219 10.42 3.32 -4.45
CA SER A 219 9.91 4.33 -5.39
C SER A 219 9.81 5.72 -4.74
N GLU A 220 9.74 6.76 -5.55
CA GLU A 220 9.83 8.14 -5.08
C GLU A 220 8.85 9.06 -5.80
N ARG A 221 8.29 10.03 -5.08
CA ARG A 221 7.27 10.98 -5.52
C ARG A 221 6.04 10.25 -6.06
N ILE A 222 5.22 9.82 -5.10
CA ILE A 222 4.07 8.95 -5.30
C ILE A 222 2.80 9.71 -4.92
N LEU A 223 1.78 9.65 -5.77
CA LEU A 223 0.46 10.19 -5.49
C LEU A 223 -0.61 9.11 -5.69
N ILE A 224 -1.44 8.88 -4.67
CA ILE A 224 -2.66 8.07 -4.79
C ILE A 224 -3.81 8.96 -4.37
N LYS A 225 -4.74 9.25 -5.31
CA LYS A 225 -5.75 10.28 -5.06
C LYS A 225 -7.14 9.92 -5.58
N ASP A 226 -8.16 10.16 -4.73
CA ASP A 226 -9.61 10.13 -5.01
C ASP A 226 -10.18 8.77 -5.46
N VAL A 227 -9.38 7.73 -5.59
CA VAL A 227 -9.84 6.39 -6.03
C VAL A 227 -10.50 5.60 -4.89
N LYS A 228 -11.47 4.76 -5.27
CA LYS A 228 -12.06 3.76 -4.39
C LYS A 228 -11.31 2.42 -4.54
N MET A 229 -11.01 1.77 -3.40
CA MET A 229 -10.34 0.47 -3.37
C MET A 229 -11.16 -0.52 -2.56
N ILE A 230 -11.40 -1.71 -3.12
CA ILE A 230 -12.21 -2.75 -2.50
C ILE A 230 -11.60 -4.13 -2.70
N ASN A 231 -11.96 -5.06 -1.82
CA ASN A 231 -11.67 -6.49 -1.99
C ASN A 231 -10.19 -6.80 -2.23
N SER A 232 -9.29 -6.16 -1.50
CA SER A 232 -7.87 -6.49 -1.60
C SER A 232 -7.61 -7.95 -1.21
N PRO A 233 -6.66 -8.62 -1.87
CA PRO A 233 -6.23 -9.95 -1.43
C PRO A 233 -5.58 -9.95 -0.04
N PHE A 234 -4.87 -8.88 0.31
CA PHE A 234 -4.08 -8.69 1.52
C PHE A 234 -4.05 -7.18 1.88
N TRP A 235 -2.98 -6.60 2.37
CA TRP A 235 -2.82 -5.16 2.60
C TRP A 235 -3.19 -4.33 1.37
N VAL A 236 -3.88 -3.19 1.55
CA VAL A 236 -4.40 -2.42 0.41
C VAL A 236 -3.32 -1.53 -0.20
N ILE A 237 -2.80 -0.56 0.55
CA ILE A 237 -1.73 0.34 0.08
C ILE A 237 -0.47 0.07 0.89
N HIS A 238 0.54 -0.50 0.25
CA HIS A 238 1.80 -0.86 0.90
C HIS A 238 3.00 -0.24 0.17
N PRO A 239 3.36 1.01 0.44
CA PRO A 239 4.63 1.56 0.01
C PRO A 239 5.76 1.00 0.90
N LEU A 240 6.81 0.48 0.28
CA LEU A 240 7.95 -0.17 0.92
C LEU A 240 9.25 0.54 0.55
N LEU A 241 10.00 1.05 1.53
CA LEU A 241 11.27 1.76 1.30
C LEU A 241 11.10 2.94 0.33
N CYS A 242 9.96 3.61 0.38
CA CYS A 242 9.58 4.70 -0.52
C CYS A 242 9.78 6.08 0.10
N LYS A 243 9.80 7.12 -0.77
CA LYS A 243 9.99 8.52 -0.38
C LYS A 243 8.98 9.44 -1.07
N ASN A 244 8.53 10.47 -0.32
CA ASN A 244 7.62 11.48 -0.84
C ASN A 244 6.31 10.86 -1.35
N ILE A 245 5.46 10.43 -0.41
CA ILE A 245 4.21 9.72 -0.68
C ILE A 245 3.04 10.60 -0.25
N THR A 246 2.07 10.77 -1.12
CA THR A 246 0.79 11.41 -0.79
C THR A 246 -0.34 10.45 -1.10
N VAL A 247 -1.16 10.16 -0.08
CA VAL A 247 -2.44 9.44 -0.19
C VAL A 247 -3.53 10.42 0.22
N ASP A 248 -4.38 10.83 -0.71
CA ASP A 248 -5.34 11.92 -0.51
C ASP A 248 -6.73 11.54 -1.04
N GLY A 249 -7.75 11.66 -0.21
CA GLY A 249 -9.13 11.48 -0.60
C GLY A 249 -9.52 10.06 -1.04
N VAL A 250 -8.74 9.04 -0.69
CA VAL A 250 -9.07 7.65 -1.05
C VAL A 250 -10.18 7.09 -0.16
N TYR A 251 -10.99 6.21 -0.73
CA TYR A 251 -11.99 5.44 -0.01
C TYR A 251 -11.63 3.95 -0.07
N ILE A 252 -11.38 3.34 1.08
CA ILE A 252 -11.04 1.92 1.20
C ILE A 252 -12.15 1.18 1.91
N TRP A 253 -12.65 0.10 1.29
CA TRP A 253 -13.55 -0.87 1.89
C TRP A 253 -12.98 -2.27 1.70
N ASN A 254 -12.37 -2.81 2.74
CA ASN A 254 -11.70 -4.11 2.68
C ASN A 254 -11.83 -4.91 3.97
N GLU A 255 -12.82 -5.78 4.06
CA GLU A 255 -13.10 -6.63 5.23
C GLU A 255 -12.37 -7.98 5.19
N GLY A 256 -11.50 -8.17 4.21
CA GLY A 256 -10.70 -9.39 4.06
C GLY A 256 -9.66 -9.58 5.16
N PRO A 257 -9.11 -10.78 5.28
CA PRO A 257 -8.09 -11.09 6.29
C PRO A 257 -6.79 -10.32 6.02
N ASN A 258 -6.21 -9.70 7.06
CA ASN A 258 -5.09 -8.76 6.98
C ASN A 258 -5.38 -7.65 5.94
N GLY A 259 -6.56 -7.06 6.09
CA GLY A 259 -7.09 -6.08 5.14
C GLY A 259 -6.70 -4.65 5.49
N ASP A 260 -5.48 -4.45 6.02
CA ASP A 260 -4.94 -3.15 6.42
C ASP A 260 -5.06 -2.14 5.28
N GLY A 261 -5.47 -0.90 5.61
CA GLY A 261 -5.77 0.11 4.61
C GLY A 261 -4.53 0.76 4.00
N CYS A 262 -3.60 1.23 4.83
CA CYS A 262 -2.37 1.85 4.34
C CYS A 262 -1.20 1.58 5.28
N ASP A 263 -0.18 0.91 4.77
CA ASP A 263 0.97 0.42 5.52
C ASP A 263 2.29 1.01 4.99
N PRO A 264 2.62 2.27 5.31
CA PRO A 264 3.92 2.80 4.96
C PRO A 264 5.01 2.06 5.74
N GLU A 265 5.85 1.27 5.03
CA GLU A 265 6.91 0.46 5.60
C GLU A 265 8.29 1.00 5.23
N ALA A 266 9.07 1.41 6.24
CA ALA A 266 10.39 2.02 6.04
C ALA A 266 10.34 3.21 5.05
N CYS A 267 9.32 4.07 5.18
CA CYS A 267 9.04 5.19 4.29
C CYS A 267 9.42 6.54 4.90
N GLU A 268 9.74 7.51 4.07
CA GLU A 268 10.09 8.87 4.48
C GLU A 268 9.24 9.91 3.74
N ASN A 269 8.79 10.96 4.46
CA ASN A 269 8.00 12.06 3.93
C ASN A 269 6.65 11.56 3.37
N VAL A 270 5.73 11.21 4.26
CA VAL A 270 4.43 10.62 3.92
C VAL A 270 3.30 11.53 4.39
N LEU A 271 2.35 11.82 3.52
CA LEU A 271 1.10 12.49 3.84
C LEU A 271 -0.07 11.57 3.52
N ILE A 272 -0.89 11.27 4.52
CA ILE A 272 -2.15 10.55 4.37
C ILE A 272 -3.25 11.47 4.86
N GLN A 273 -4.15 11.91 3.97
CA GLN A 273 -5.16 12.87 4.32
C GLN A 273 -6.50 12.66 3.63
N ASN A 274 -7.58 13.16 4.27
CA ASN A 274 -8.93 13.17 3.73
C ASN A 274 -9.45 11.79 3.32
N CYS A 275 -8.92 10.72 3.91
CA CYS A 275 -9.22 9.34 3.54
C CYS A 275 -10.30 8.72 4.43
N ILE A 276 -11.02 7.74 3.87
CA ILE A 276 -11.99 6.93 4.61
C ILE A 276 -11.53 5.47 4.53
N PHE A 277 -11.34 4.87 5.71
CA PHE A 277 -10.91 3.48 5.86
C PHE A 277 -12.01 2.67 6.55
N HIS A 278 -12.54 1.67 5.84
CA HIS A 278 -13.37 0.62 6.40
C HIS A 278 -12.66 -0.71 6.17
N THR A 279 -11.97 -1.19 7.19
CA THR A 279 -11.03 -2.30 7.07
C THR A 279 -11.33 -3.40 8.07
N GLY A 280 -11.00 -4.63 7.72
CA GLY A 280 -11.10 -5.79 8.60
C GLY A 280 -9.87 -5.99 9.50
N ASP A 281 -8.86 -5.12 9.38
CA ASP A 281 -7.64 -5.05 10.19
C ASP A 281 -7.28 -3.56 10.36
N ASP A 282 -6.02 -3.19 10.56
CA ASP A 282 -5.59 -1.81 10.79
C ASP A 282 -6.01 -0.84 9.68
N CYS A 283 -6.48 0.35 10.02
CA CYS A 283 -6.73 1.41 9.03
C CYS A 283 -5.42 1.94 8.44
N ILE A 284 -4.46 2.24 9.31
CA ILE A 284 -3.11 2.69 8.95
C ILE A 284 -2.13 2.04 9.91
N ALA A 285 -1.13 1.32 9.38
CA ALA A 285 -0.08 0.70 10.19
C ALA A 285 1.31 1.12 9.71
N ILE A 286 1.97 1.96 10.50
CA ILE A 286 3.34 2.41 10.21
C ILE A 286 4.30 1.27 10.58
N LYS A 287 5.09 0.81 9.61
CA LYS A 287 5.96 -0.35 9.73
C LYS A 287 7.42 0.02 9.36
N SER A 288 8.39 -0.76 9.81
CA SER A 288 9.83 -0.56 9.50
C SER A 288 10.57 -1.90 9.30
N GLY A 289 9.88 -2.87 8.70
CA GLY A 289 10.38 -4.23 8.52
C GLY A 289 10.25 -5.09 9.77
N ARG A 290 10.72 -6.31 9.67
CA ARG A 290 10.60 -7.31 10.73
C ARG A 290 11.93 -7.99 11.00
N ASN A 291 12.26 -8.17 12.28
CA ASN A 291 13.42 -8.93 12.75
C ASN A 291 14.74 -8.49 12.08
N ASN A 292 15.52 -9.44 11.56
CA ASN A 292 16.80 -9.17 10.90
C ASN A 292 16.65 -8.37 9.62
N ASP A 293 15.62 -8.62 8.81
CA ASP A 293 15.39 -7.89 7.56
C ASP A 293 15.16 -6.40 7.82
N GLY A 294 14.33 -6.05 8.82
CA GLY A 294 14.12 -4.67 9.22
C GLY A 294 15.41 -4.00 9.70
N ARG A 295 16.23 -4.71 10.47
CA ARG A 295 17.56 -4.20 10.89
C ARG A 295 18.53 -4.00 9.73
N LEU A 296 18.52 -4.93 8.76
CA LEU A 296 19.36 -4.84 7.57
C LEU A 296 18.97 -3.67 6.65
N TRP A 297 17.67 -3.37 6.54
CA TRP A 297 17.23 -2.19 5.80
C TRP A 297 17.73 -0.90 6.41
N ASN A 298 17.88 -0.87 7.74
CA ASN A 298 18.37 0.28 8.50
C ASN A 298 17.69 1.60 8.09
N GLN A 299 16.41 1.54 7.77
CA GLN A 299 15.59 2.67 7.33
C GLN A 299 14.32 2.73 8.16
N PRO A 300 14.22 3.68 9.10
CA PRO A 300 12.99 3.88 9.86
C PRO A 300 11.92 4.55 9.00
N SER A 301 10.66 4.32 9.32
CA SER A 301 9.57 5.19 8.87
C SER A 301 9.65 6.52 9.61
N LYS A 302 9.66 7.65 8.89
CA LYS A 302 9.80 9.00 9.48
C LYS A 302 9.10 10.08 8.66
N ASN A 303 8.83 11.22 9.32
CA ASN A 303 8.18 12.38 8.71
C ASN A 303 6.82 11.98 8.10
N ILE A 304 5.92 11.48 8.94
CA ILE A 304 4.60 11.00 8.52
C ILE A 304 3.53 11.92 9.10
N ILE A 305 2.70 12.47 8.25
CA ILE A 305 1.53 13.27 8.60
C ILE A 305 0.28 12.49 8.24
N ILE A 306 -0.61 12.31 9.21
CA ILE A 306 -1.94 11.71 9.02
C ILE A 306 -2.96 12.73 9.52
N ARG A 307 -3.90 13.14 8.65
CA ARG A 307 -4.93 14.13 9.03
C ARG A 307 -6.25 13.93 8.29
N ASN A 308 -7.34 14.35 8.94
CA ASN A 308 -8.69 14.34 8.35
C ASN A 308 -9.12 12.96 7.81
N CYS A 309 -8.68 11.87 8.45
CA CYS A 309 -9.05 10.50 8.09
C CYS A 309 -10.16 9.98 9.02
N LYS A 310 -10.97 9.03 8.51
CA LYS A 310 -12.07 8.39 9.24
C LYS A 310 -11.95 6.88 9.12
#